data_affa262d0037ae83e82b67a845c557bf
#
_entry.id   affa262d0037ae83e82b67a845c557bf
#
_cell.length_a   1.000
_cell.length_b   1.000
_cell.length_c   1.000
_cell.angle_alpha   90.00
_cell.angle_beta   90.00
_cell.angle_gamma   90.00
#
_symmetry.space_group_name_H-M   'P 1'
#
loop_
_entity.id
_entity.type
_entity.pdbx_description
1 polymer ?
#
loop_
_entity_poly.entity_id
_entity_poly.type
_entity_poly.pdbx_seq_one_letter_code
_entity_poly.pdbx_strand_id
1 'polypeptide(L)'
;SVVPNKIYLGEKMTQGLGAGCDPEVGRKAAVESIEEIKSFLEGETRMVFITCGMGGGTGTGAAPVIAKEAKSRGLLTIGVITLPFTHEGIGNRRRATAGINEMQKHVDSLIVVDNNKIYDVFGTKNYFDALPQADEVLCTAVKGIADIINSSAHRNVDFADVYNRMRGSGIARIGMGR
;
A
#
# COMPACT_ATOMS: atom_id res chain seq x y z
N SER A 1 -3.69 -10.27 14.49
CA SER A 1 -3.40 -10.50 13.08
C SER A 1 -3.02 -11.95 12.84
N VAL A 2 -3.60 -12.57 11.82
CA VAL A 2 -3.32 -13.98 11.40
C VAL A 2 -2.06 -14.07 10.54
N VAL A 3 -1.42 -12.93 10.20
CA VAL A 3 -0.21 -12.89 9.37
C VAL A 3 0.95 -13.51 10.13
N PRO A 4 1.66 -14.52 9.55
CA PRO A 4 2.73 -15.25 10.24
C PRO A 4 3.95 -14.38 10.51
N ASN A 5 4.30 -13.51 9.57
CA ASN A 5 5.49 -12.65 9.68
C ASN A 5 5.08 -11.25 10.09
N LYS A 6 5.74 -10.69 11.10
CA LYS A 6 5.44 -9.36 11.66
C LYS A 6 6.74 -8.63 11.95
N ILE A 7 6.76 -7.34 11.60
CA ILE A 7 7.82 -6.39 12.01
C ILE A 7 7.15 -5.30 12.84
N TYR A 8 7.70 -5.02 14.00
CA TYR A 8 7.29 -3.91 14.85
C TYR A 8 8.15 -2.69 14.53
N LEU A 9 7.55 -1.72 13.82
CA LEU A 9 8.29 -0.54 13.37
C LEU A 9 8.57 0.42 14.52
N GLY A 10 9.83 0.79 14.71
CA GLY A 10 10.25 1.82 15.66
C GLY A 10 9.98 1.46 17.12
N GLU A 11 10.20 0.23 17.52
CA GLU A 11 9.90 -0.27 18.86
C GLU A 11 10.57 0.58 19.96
N LYS A 12 11.82 1.00 19.76
CA LYS A 12 12.55 1.85 20.71
C LYS A 12 12.02 3.27 20.74
N MET A 13 11.69 3.83 19.57
CA MET A 13 11.27 5.22 19.43
C MET A 13 9.82 5.42 19.87
N THR A 14 8.91 4.52 19.48
CA THR A 14 7.47 4.65 19.76
C THR A 14 7.03 3.98 21.04
N GLN A 15 7.84 3.08 21.61
CA GLN A 15 7.50 2.28 22.78
C GLN A 15 6.14 1.57 22.66
N GLY A 16 5.75 1.22 21.42
CA GLY A 16 4.48 0.57 21.11
C GLY A 16 3.25 1.49 21.07
N LEU A 17 3.42 2.80 21.26
CA LEU A 17 2.32 3.77 21.27
C LEU A 17 1.85 4.20 19.87
N GLY A 18 2.52 3.72 18.82
CA GLY A 18 2.21 4.10 17.44
C GLY A 18 2.74 5.49 17.06
N ALA A 19 2.39 5.96 15.84
CA ALA A 19 2.93 7.19 15.27
C ALA A 19 2.11 8.47 15.59
N GLY A 20 1.06 8.39 16.40
CA GLY A 20 0.28 9.55 16.84
C GLY A 20 -0.27 10.43 15.70
N CYS A 21 -0.63 9.85 14.54
CA CYS A 21 -1.00 10.57 13.32
C CYS A 21 0.08 11.50 12.74
N ASP A 22 1.35 11.35 13.17
CA ASP A 22 2.48 12.09 12.62
C ASP A 22 3.25 11.23 11.61
N PRO A 23 3.25 11.59 10.31
CA PRO A 23 3.99 10.86 9.29
C PRO A 23 5.51 10.86 9.51
N GLU A 24 6.05 11.90 10.14
CA GLU A 24 7.49 11.96 10.40
C GLU A 24 7.91 10.92 11.46
N VAL A 25 7.06 10.68 12.46
CA VAL A 25 7.24 9.60 13.44
C VAL A 25 7.18 8.25 12.72
N GLY A 26 6.19 8.03 11.85
CA GLY A 26 6.07 6.82 11.05
C GLY A 26 7.29 6.58 10.15
N ARG A 27 7.80 7.62 9.52
CA ARG A 27 9.01 7.57 8.69
C ARG A 27 10.24 7.16 9.51
N LYS A 28 10.45 7.80 10.65
CA LYS A 28 11.58 7.48 11.55
C LYS A 28 11.48 6.05 12.08
N ALA A 29 10.28 5.59 12.43
CA ALA A 29 10.04 4.23 12.88
C ALA A 29 10.43 3.19 11.80
N ALA A 30 10.09 3.43 10.54
CA ALA A 30 10.50 2.56 9.45
C ALA A 30 12.03 2.60 9.21
N VAL A 31 12.67 3.76 9.37
CA VAL A 31 14.13 3.88 9.26
C VAL A 31 14.83 3.16 10.40
N GLU A 32 14.31 3.20 11.63
CA GLU A 32 14.85 2.44 12.77
C GLU A 32 14.83 0.94 12.48
N SER A 33 13.74 0.43 11.89
CA SER A 33 13.56 -1.00 11.60
C SER A 33 14.01 -1.39 10.19
N ILE A 34 14.86 -0.58 9.54
CA ILE A 34 15.19 -0.78 8.13
C ILE A 34 15.90 -2.11 7.85
N GLU A 35 16.73 -2.58 8.76
CA GLU A 35 17.45 -3.84 8.59
C GLU A 35 16.51 -5.06 8.67
N GLU A 36 15.50 -5.01 9.53
CA GLU A 36 14.44 -6.03 9.54
C GLU A 36 13.63 -6.02 8.26
N ILE A 37 13.23 -4.82 7.78
CA ILE A 37 12.52 -4.66 6.52
C ILE A 37 13.34 -5.25 5.38
N LYS A 38 14.65 -4.99 5.32
CA LYS A 38 15.55 -5.52 4.32
C LYS A 38 15.55 -7.04 4.30
N SER A 39 15.60 -7.69 5.47
CA SER A 39 15.61 -9.15 5.56
C SER A 39 14.36 -9.79 4.96
N PHE A 40 13.20 -9.13 5.03
CA PHE A 40 11.96 -9.59 4.39
C PHE A 40 11.95 -9.40 2.87
N LEU A 41 12.76 -8.49 2.36
CA LEU A 41 12.86 -8.18 0.93
C LEU A 41 13.96 -8.99 0.23
N GLU A 42 14.70 -9.80 0.97
CA GLU A 42 15.79 -10.63 0.45
C GLU A 42 15.30 -11.97 -0.12
N GLY A 43 16.20 -12.71 -0.73
CA GLY A 43 15.94 -14.02 -1.29
C GLY A 43 15.36 -13.98 -2.71
N GLU A 44 14.38 -14.83 -2.98
CA GLU A 44 13.77 -14.97 -4.32
C GLU A 44 12.65 -13.98 -4.59
N THR A 45 12.46 -12.97 -3.73
CA THR A 45 11.42 -11.96 -3.91
C THR A 45 11.67 -11.16 -5.17
N ARG A 46 10.68 -11.10 -6.05
CA ARG A 46 10.75 -10.38 -7.34
C ARG A 46 9.79 -9.18 -7.38
N MET A 47 8.75 -9.22 -6.56
CA MET A 47 7.70 -8.21 -6.52
C MET A 47 7.21 -8.00 -5.10
N VAL A 48 6.83 -6.77 -4.80
CA VAL A 48 6.27 -6.38 -3.51
C VAL A 48 5.01 -5.53 -3.70
N PHE A 49 3.94 -5.93 -3.03
CA PHE A 49 2.77 -5.08 -2.84
C PHE A 49 2.87 -4.36 -1.50
N ILE A 50 2.74 -3.06 -1.51
CA ILE A 50 2.71 -2.23 -0.31
C ILE A 50 1.32 -1.66 -0.17
N THR A 51 0.59 -2.12 0.85
CA THR A 51 -0.79 -1.70 1.11
C THR A 51 -0.87 -0.92 2.41
N CYS A 52 -1.52 0.24 2.38
CA CYS A 52 -1.76 1.01 3.59
C CYS A 52 -2.87 2.06 3.40
N GLY A 53 -3.46 2.49 4.52
CA GLY A 53 -4.28 3.69 4.57
C GLY A 53 -3.41 4.94 4.69
N MET A 54 -3.63 5.92 3.83
CA MET A 54 -2.99 7.23 3.89
C MET A 54 -3.76 8.18 4.80
N GLY A 55 -3.07 9.12 5.41
CA GLY A 55 -3.66 10.16 6.30
C GLY A 55 -3.31 9.99 7.78
N GLY A 56 -2.98 8.78 8.21
CA GLY A 56 -2.39 8.51 9.53
C GLY A 56 -0.89 8.73 9.56
N GLY A 57 -0.24 8.36 10.67
CA GLY A 57 1.21 8.50 10.82
C GLY A 57 1.98 7.36 10.16
N THR A 58 1.66 6.10 10.52
CA THR A 58 2.42 4.91 10.08
C THR A 58 2.31 4.71 8.56
N GLY A 59 1.09 4.56 8.01
CA GLY A 59 0.90 4.32 6.57
C GLY A 59 1.50 5.43 5.72
N THR A 60 1.26 6.69 6.10
CA THR A 60 1.73 7.85 5.34
C THR A 60 3.26 8.02 5.39
N GLY A 61 3.87 7.72 6.54
CA GLY A 61 5.31 7.93 6.76
C GLY A 61 6.17 6.71 6.46
N ALA A 62 5.76 5.52 6.88
CA ALA A 62 6.56 4.30 6.74
C ALA A 62 6.49 3.68 5.34
N ALA A 63 5.32 3.69 4.69
CA ALA A 63 5.16 3.03 3.40
C ALA A 63 6.11 3.57 2.31
N PRO A 64 6.35 4.90 2.16
CA PRO A 64 7.33 5.41 1.20
C PRO A 64 8.76 4.94 1.50
N VAL A 65 9.15 4.78 2.76
CA VAL A 65 10.48 4.26 3.15
C VAL A 65 10.63 2.82 2.70
N ILE A 66 9.62 1.99 2.96
CA ILE A 66 9.60 0.58 2.54
C ILE A 66 9.63 0.47 1.01
N ALA A 67 8.84 1.30 0.32
CA ALA A 67 8.81 1.33 -1.13
C ALA A 67 10.17 1.71 -1.73
N LYS A 68 10.82 2.72 -1.16
CA LYS A 68 12.16 3.14 -1.57
C LYS A 68 13.16 2.01 -1.44
N GLU A 69 13.15 1.29 -0.33
CA GLU A 69 14.04 0.15 -0.09
C GLU A 69 13.76 -0.98 -1.09
N ALA A 70 12.50 -1.36 -1.30
CA ALA A 70 12.12 -2.38 -2.25
C ALA A 70 12.56 -2.02 -3.67
N LYS A 71 12.30 -0.80 -4.11
CA LYS A 71 12.70 -0.31 -5.45
C LYS A 71 14.21 -0.24 -5.63
N SER A 72 14.96 0.14 -4.60
CA SER A 72 16.43 0.18 -4.65
C SER A 72 17.06 -1.19 -4.87
N ARG A 73 16.36 -2.25 -4.49
CA ARG A 73 16.74 -3.67 -4.71
C ARG A 73 16.29 -4.21 -6.07
N GLY A 74 15.68 -3.39 -6.91
CA GLY A 74 15.20 -3.77 -8.22
C GLY A 74 13.90 -4.59 -8.21
N LEU A 75 13.20 -4.66 -7.07
CA LEU A 75 11.92 -5.34 -6.95
C LEU A 75 10.83 -4.54 -7.67
N LEU A 76 9.94 -5.22 -8.39
CA LEU A 76 8.72 -4.59 -8.90
C LEU A 76 7.87 -4.15 -7.71
N THR A 77 7.76 -2.85 -7.52
CA THR A 77 7.13 -2.27 -6.33
C THR A 77 5.79 -1.65 -6.69
N ILE A 78 4.72 -2.22 -6.17
CA ILE A 78 3.35 -1.79 -6.43
C ILE A 78 2.73 -1.27 -5.14
N GLY A 79 2.31 0.00 -5.15
CA GLY A 79 1.55 0.60 -4.06
C GLY A 79 0.04 0.42 -4.29
N VAL A 80 -0.69 -0.03 -3.26
CA VAL A 80 -2.15 -0.08 -3.25
C VAL A 80 -2.63 0.60 -1.97
N ILE A 81 -3.13 1.80 -2.09
CA ILE A 81 -3.37 2.67 -0.94
C ILE A 81 -4.79 3.21 -0.93
N THR A 82 -5.29 3.50 0.27
CA THR A 82 -6.59 4.16 0.44
C THR A 82 -6.44 5.62 0.85
N LEU A 83 -7.32 6.46 0.30
CA LEU A 83 -7.56 7.81 0.80
C LEU A 83 -8.58 7.79 1.94
N PRO A 84 -8.38 8.63 2.98
CA PRO A 84 -9.31 8.72 4.09
C PRO A 84 -10.68 9.24 3.64
N PHE A 85 -11.71 8.86 4.36
CA PHE A 85 -13.04 9.43 4.19
C PHE A 85 -13.05 10.94 4.48
N THR A 86 -13.97 11.66 3.85
CA THR A 86 -14.07 13.12 4.01
C THR A 86 -14.33 13.54 5.46
N HIS A 87 -15.10 12.74 6.19
CA HIS A 87 -15.43 13.02 7.59
C HIS A 87 -14.27 12.79 8.58
N GLU A 88 -13.17 12.13 8.15
CA GLU A 88 -11.96 12.01 8.96
C GLU A 88 -11.18 13.34 9.09
N GLY A 89 -11.61 14.37 8.39
CA GLY A 89 -11.12 15.72 8.50
C GLY A 89 -10.04 16.10 7.49
N ILE A 90 -9.92 17.41 7.29
CA ILE A 90 -9.03 18.01 6.28
C ILE A 90 -7.53 17.74 6.57
N GLY A 91 -7.17 17.59 7.85
CA GLY A 91 -5.81 17.28 8.28
C GLY A 91 -5.35 15.91 7.73
N ASN A 92 -6.21 14.88 7.86
CA ASN A 92 -5.95 13.54 7.34
C ASN A 92 -5.81 13.57 5.82
N ARG A 93 -6.67 14.29 5.12
CA ARG A 93 -6.59 14.42 3.66
C ARG A 93 -5.31 15.12 3.19
N ARG A 94 -4.88 16.18 3.88
CA ARG A 94 -3.61 16.86 3.55
C ARG A 94 -2.41 15.92 3.73
N ARG A 95 -2.36 15.19 4.85
CA ARG A 95 -1.30 14.20 5.09
C ARG A 95 -1.35 13.08 4.04
N ALA A 96 -2.54 12.59 3.70
CA ALA A 96 -2.71 11.58 2.67
C ALA A 96 -2.17 12.03 1.32
N THR A 97 -2.49 13.26 0.89
CA THR A 97 -1.98 13.82 -0.38
C THR A 97 -0.45 13.92 -0.37
N ALA A 98 0.14 14.38 0.72
CA ALA A 98 1.59 14.45 0.85
C ALA A 98 2.22 13.05 0.79
N GLY A 99 1.62 12.05 1.48
CA GLY A 99 2.07 10.66 1.46
C GLY A 99 1.98 10.01 0.08
N ILE A 100 0.90 10.28 -0.67
CA ILE A 100 0.75 9.83 -2.06
C ILE A 100 1.85 10.38 -2.95
N ASN A 101 2.11 11.67 -2.87
CA ASN A 101 3.15 12.32 -3.66
C ASN A 101 4.54 11.75 -3.34
N GLU A 102 4.79 11.39 -2.08
CA GLU A 102 6.05 10.76 -1.69
C GLU A 102 6.09 9.30 -2.16
N MET A 103 5.01 8.53 -1.95
CA MET A 103 4.91 7.13 -2.37
C MET A 103 5.12 6.96 -3.88
N GLN A 104 4.54 7.86 -4.69
CA GLN A 104 4.65 7.84 -6.15
C GLN A 104 6.09 7.88 -6.67
N LYS A 105 7.01 8.51 -5.95
CA LYS A 105 8.43 8.57 -6.31
C LYS A 105 9.14 7.23 -6.17
N HIS A 106 8.60 6.35 -5.32
CA HIS A 106 9.26 5.14 -4.86
C HIS A 106 8.57 3.84 -5.29
N VAL A 107 7.46 3.92 -6.03
CA VAL A 107 6.80 2.74 -6.61
C VAL A 107 6.90 2.74 -8.13
N ASP A 108 6.69 1.60 -8.74
CA ASP A 108 6.59 1.45 -10.20
C ASP A 108 5.16 1.71 -10.66
N SER A 109 4.19 1.26 -9.88
CA SER A 109 2.76 1.49 -10.11
C SER A 109 2.08 1.84 -8.80
N LEU A 110 1.18 2.81 -8.83
CA LEU A 110 0.41 3.24 -7.65
C LEU A 110 -1.08 3.20 -7.95
N ILE A 111 -1.79 2.40 -7.18
CA ILE A 111 -3.24 2.30 -7.20
C ILE A 111 -3.77 3.05 -5.99
N VAL A 112 -4.64 4.02 -6.24
CA VAL A 112 -5.26 4.84 -5.20
C VAL A 112 -6.76 4.57 -5.16
N VAL A 113 -7.24 4.08 -4.03
CA VAL A 113 -8.65 3.85 -3.75
C VAL A 113 -9.18 5.00 -2.89
N ASP A 114 -10.16 5.73 -3.40
CA ASP A 114 -10.83 6.76 -2.60
C ASP A 114 -11.97 6.13 -1.80
N ASN A 115 -11.83 6.09 -0.47
CA ASN A 115 -12.83 5.51 0.41
C ASN A 115 -14.20 6.19 0.28
N ASN A 116 -14.25 7.46 -0.14
CA ASN A 116 -15.54 8.12 -0.37
C ASN A 116 -16.33 7.49 -1.51
N LYS A 117 -15.65 6.90 -2.50
CA LYS A 117 -16.30 6.19 -3.61
C LYS A 117 -16.96 4.88 -3.19
N ILE A 118 -16.59 4.33 -2.04
CA ILE A 118 -17.25 3.14 -1.47
C ILE A 118 -18.73 3.41 -1.21
N TYR A 119 -19.07 4.60 -0.70
CA TYR A 119 -20.47 4.98 -0.49
C TYR A 119 -21.27 5.02 -1.79
N ASP A 120 -20.66 5.51 -2.87
CA ASP A 120 -21.31 5.62 -4.18
C ASP A 120 -21.52 4.24 -4.80
N VAL A 121 -20.53 3.36 -4.69
CA VAL A 121 -20.53 2.04 -5.37
C VAL A 121 -21.38 1.00 -4.63
N PHE A 122 -21.31 0.97 -3.31
CA PHE A 122 -21.97 -0.07 -2.50
C PHE A 122 -23.29 0.40 -1.87
N GLY A 123 -23.65 1.67 -2.01
CA GLY A 123 -24.87 2.24 -1.43
C GLY A 123 -24.88 2.27 0.10
N THR A 124 -23.71 2.05 0.72
CA THR A 124 -23.56 1.98 2.17
C THR A 124 -23.63 3.38 2.76
N LYS A 125 -24.43 3.56 3.82
CA LYS A 125 -24.59 4.85 4.49
C LYS A 125 -23.85 4.94 5.84
N ASN A 126 -23.27 3.82 6.30
CA ASN A 126 -22.62 3.72 7.59
C ASN A 126 -21.10 3.52 7.41
N TYR A 127 -20.33 4.27 8.19
CA TYR A 127 -18.87 4.19 8.18
C TYR A 127 -18.33 2.78 8.52
N PHE A 128 -18.93 2.14 9.54
CA PHE A 128 -18.51 0.82 9.98
C PHE A 128 -18.77 -0.27 8.93
N ASP A 129 -19.77 -0.10 8.09
CA ASP A 129 -20.06 -1.02 6.98
C ASP A 129 -19.17 -0.71 5.75
N ALA A 130 -18.71 0.53 5.60
CA ALA A 130 -17.87 0.95 4.49
C ALA A 130 -16.41 0.47 4.63
N LEU A 131 -15.90 0.36 5.86
CA LEU A 131 -14.51 -0.08 6.11
C LEU A 131 -14.21 -1.48 5.58
N PRO A 132 -15.01 -2.53 5.89
CA PRO A 132 -14.79 -3.86 5.32
C PRO A 132 -14.87 -3.88 3.79
N GLN A 133 -15.72 -3.05 3.20
CA GLN A 133 -15.84 -2.93 1.75
C GLN A 133 -14.59 -2.29 1.12
N ALA A 134 -14.00 -1.30 1.79
CA ALA A 134 -12.72 -0.73 1.37
C ALA A 134 -11.60 -1.79 1.39
N ASP A 135 -11.55 -2.61 2.43
CA ASP A 135 -10.60 -3.71 2.55
C ASP A 135 -10.83 -4.78 1.46
N GLU A 136 -12.09 -5.08 1.11
CA GLU A 136 -12.42 -6.00 0.02
C GLU A 136 -11.94 -5.48 -1.34
N VAL A 137 -12.11 -4.18 -1.60
CA VAL A 137 -11.60 -3.53 -2.82
C VAL A 137 -10.09 -3.65 -2.91
N LEU A 138 -9.37 -3.35 -1.81
CA LEU A 138 -7.91 -3.52 -1.75
C LEU A 138 -7.49 -4.97 -2.00
N CYS A 139 -8.16 -5.91 -1.33
CA CYS A 139 -7.88 -7.34 -1.48
C CYS A 139 -8.11 -7.80 -2.92
N THR A 140 -9.20 -7.38 -3.55
CA THR A 140 -9.52 -7.69 -4.95
C THR A 140 -8.49 -7.10 -5.90
N ALA A 141 -8.04 -5.87 -5.64
CA ALA A 141 -7.00 -5.21 -6.43
C ALA A 141 -5.69 -5.99 -6.42
N VAL A 142 -5.22 -6.36 -5.22
CA VAL A 142 -3.96 -7.13 -5.05
C VAL A 142 -4.09 -8.53 -5.63
N LYS A 143 -5.19 -9.23 -5.33
CA LYS A 143 -5.44 -10.59 -5.86
C LYS A 143 -5.53 -10.59 -7.38
N GLY A 144 -6.24 -9.65 -7.98
CA GLY A 144 -6.38 -9.58 -9.43
C GLY A 144 -5.04 -9.48 -10.16
N ILE A 145 -4.09 -8.72 -9.62
CA ILE A 145 -2.74 -8.63 -10.17
C ILE A 145 -1.94 -9.91 -9.89
N ALA A 146 -2.02 -10.44 -8.67
CA ALA A 146 -1.31 -11.65 -8.29
C ALA A 146 -1.80 -12.87 -9.08
N ASP A 147 -3.11 -12.97 -9.32
CA ASP A 147 -3.72 -14.05 -10.09
C ASP A 147 -3.29 -14.03 -11.56
N ILE A 148 -3.13 -12.85 -12.17
CA ILE A 148 -2.59 -12.72 -13.53
C ILE A 148 -1.19 -13.31 -13.62
N ILE A 149 -0.37 -13.11 -12.58
CA ILE A 149 1.02 -13.57 -12.54
C ILE A 149 1.09 -15.09 -12.24
N ASN A 150 0.22 -15.56 -11.35
CA ASN A 150 0.24 -16.95 -10.87
C ASN A 150 -0.60 -17.89 -11.75
N SER A 151 -1.52 -17.36 -12.58
CA SER A 151 -2.38 -18.20 -13.38
C SER A 151 -1.64 -18.74 -14.60
N SER A 152 -1.40 -20.06 -14.60
CA SER A 152 -0.97 -20.82 -15.77
C SER A 152 -2.09 -20.96 -16.83
N ALA A 153 -3.10 -20.11 -16.82
CA ALA A 153 -4.30 -20.23 -17.64
C ALA A 153 -4.06 -19.76 -19.08
N HIS A 154 -4.20 -20.67 -20.02
CA HIS A 154 -4.44 -20.55 -21.48
C HIS A 154 -3.72 -19.46 -22.33
N ARG A 155 -3.06 -18.50 -21.73
CA ARG A 155 -2.08 -17.58 -22.31
C ARG A 155 -0.96 -17.43 -21.30
N ASN A 156 0.25 -17.79 -21.68
CA ASN A 156 1.49 -17.56 -20.92
C ASN A 156 1.70 -16.05 -20.75
N VAL A 157 1.06 -15.43 -19.74
CA VAL A 157 1.49 -14.13 -19.26
C VAL A 157 2.66 -14.42 -18.33
N ASP A 158 3.86 -14.27 -18.84
CA ASP A 158 5.07 -14.43 -18.04
C ASP A 158 5.17 -13.25 -17.04
N PHE A 159 5.77 -13.49 -15.88
CA PHE A 159 6.14 -12.42 -14.93
C PHE A 159 6.85 -11.26 -15.64
N ALA A 160 7.67 -11.57 -16.67
CA ALA A 160 8.35 -10.57 -17.47
C ALA A 160 7.39 -9.62 -18.19
N ASP A 161 6.24 -10.08 -18.66
CA ASP A 161 5.24 -9.23 -19.33
C ASP A 161 4.60 -8.26 -18.35
N VAL A 162 4.20 -8.76 -17.16
CA VAL A 162 3.65 -7.93 -16.10
C VAL A 162 4.69 -6.92 -15.61
N TYR A 163 5.92 -7.40 -15.38
CA TYR A 163 7.04 -6.56 -14.96
C TYR A 163 7.27 -5.40 -15.93
N ASN A 164 7.37 -5.69 -17.22
CA ASN A 164 7.63 -4.68 -18.26
C ASN A 164 6.49 -3.68 -18.42
N ARG A 165 5.24 -4.11 -18.20
CA ARG A 165 4.06 -3.26 -18.30
C ARG A 165 3.84 -2.38 -17.07
N MET A 166 4.16 -2.89 -15.89
CA MET A 166 3.90 -2.17 -14.63
C MET A 166 5.11 -1.33 -14.17
N ARG A 167 6.31 -1.66 -14.64
CA ARG A 167 7.51 -0.90 -14.29
C ARG A 167 7.43 0.54 -14.78
N GLY A 168 7.45 1.49 -13.84
CA GLY A 168 7.39 2.92 -14.16
C GLY A 168 6.07 3.38 -14.76
N SER A 169 4.97 2.61 -14.62
CA SER A 169 3.66 2.95 -15.20
C SER A 169 2.97 4.13 -14.47
N GLY A 170 3.44 4.51 -13.30
CA GLY A 170 2.89 5.63 -12.53
C GLY A 170 1.57 5.28 -11.86
N ILE A 171 0.56 6.16 -11.98
CA ILE A 171 -0.76 5.93 -11.36
C ILE A 171 -1.59 4.99 -12.22
N ALA A 172 -1.97 3.86 -11.64
CA ALA A 172 -2.87 2.89 -12.24
C ALA A 172 -4.30 3.03 -11.68
N ARG A 173 -5.30 2.61 -12.46
CA ARG A 173 -6.69 2.54 -12.04
C ARG A 173 -7.18 1.10 -12.17
N ILE A 174 -7.97 0.67 -11.20
CA ILE A 174 -8.64 -0.62 -11.23
C ILE A 174 -10.14 -0.37 -11.43
N GLY A 175 -10.73 -1.08 -12.39
CA GLY A 175 -12.16 -1.21 -12.56
C GLY A 175 -12.58 -2.63 -12.22
N MET A 176 -13.66 -2.78 -11.45
CA MET A 176 -14.31 -4.06 -11.21
C MET A 176 -15.57 -4.14 -12.07
N GLY A 177 -15.63 -5.13 -12.99
CA GLY A 177 -16.84 -5.50 -13.69
C GLY A 177 -17.54 -6.65 -12.95
N ARG A 178 -18.87 -6.62 -12.89
CA ARG A 178 -19.72 -7.75 -12.50
C ARG A 178 -20.33 -8.35 -13.74
#